data_f58e9bbbc333862c22c591a4291f1c1b
#
_entry.id   f58e9bbbc333862c22c591a4291f1c1b
#
_cell.length_a   1.000
_cell.length_b   1.000
_cell.length_c   1.000
_cell.angle_alpha   90.00
_cell.angle_beta   90.00
_cell.angle_gamma   90.00
#
_symmetry.space_group_name_H-M   'P 1'
#
loop_
_entity.id
_entity.type
_entity.pdbx_description
1 polymer ?
#
loop_
_entity_poly.entity_id
_entity_poly.type
_entity_poly.pdbx_seq_one_letter_code
_entity_poly.pdbx_strand_id
1 'polypeptide(L)'
;VPDEAVADKTMKVRICERSTGVKVNRCVLDTDGTLEYSKLIPYLINCSERNDQIVKDLKDNVEHFNLVLSDRLEHLKNLMDLLPEDLRMQAVMIDGKMQSKSGRLAREKAIENMRNGKKHFLFASYGLAKEGLDIPRLDRLYLVTPKKDYAVVTQSVGRIARNFDGKQDAICFDYVDDIQFCQNQFKRRKTHYRKAGCIL
;
A
#
# COMPACT_ATOMS: atom_id res chain seq x y z
N VAL A 1 5.30 -6.03 33.84
CA VAL A 1 4.10 -6.22 33.03
C VAL A 1 4.51 -6.12 31.56
N PRO A 2 4.46 -7.20 30.75
CA PRO A 2 5.01 -7.18 29.39
C PRO A 2 4.27 -6.26 28.41
N ASP A 3 3.04 -5.86 28.70
CA ASP A 3 2.18 -5.15 27.74
C ASP A 3 2.44 -3.64 27.64
N GLU A 4 2.93 -3.02 28.69
CA GLU A 4 3.25 -1.58 28.68
C GLU A 4 4.49 -1.26 27.83
N ALA A 5 5.51 -2.12 27.87
CA ALA A 5 6.73 -1.93 27.08
C ALA A 5 6.53 -2.13 25.57
N VAL A 6 5.46 -2.81 25.15
CA VAL A 6 5.09 -3.00 23.74
C VAL A 6 4.21 -1.84 23.27
N ALA A 7 3.31 -1.34 24.12
CA ALA A 7 2.42 -0.23 23.81
C ALA A 7 3.18 1.07 23.51
N ASP A 8 4.32 1.30 24.17
CA ASP A 8 5.17 2.49 23.95
C ASP A 8 5.94 2.46 22.62
N LYS A 9 6.01 1.31 21.93
CA LYS A 9 6.76 1.12 20.69
C LYS A 9 5.93 1.26 19.42
N THR A 10 4.60 1.36 19.55
CA THR A 10 3.67 1.43 18.42
C THR A 10 2.67 2.56 18.60
N MET A 11 2.21 3.09 17.48
CA MET A 11 1.11 4.05 17.43
C MET A 11 -0.09 3.45 16.72
N LYS A 12 -1.27 4.00 17.00
CA LYS A 12 -2.51 3.58 16.32
C LYS A 12 -2.51 4.07 14.88
N VAL A 13 -2.79 3.17 13.95
CA VAL A 13 -2.94 3.50 12.53
C VAL A 13 -4.39 3.91 12.26
N ARG A 14 -4.57 5.05 11.63
CA ARG A 14 -5.87 5.49 11.11
C ARG A 14 -6.09 4.91 9.73
N ILE A 15 -7.25 4.32 9.52
CA ILE A 15 -7.66 3.82 8.19
C ILE A 15 -8.47 4.91 7.50
N CYS A 16 -7.99 5.34 6.34
CA CYS A 16 -8.69 6.28 5.47
C CYS A 16 -9.27 5.50 4.29
N GLU A 17 -10.58 5.30 4.29
CA GLU A 17 -11.30 4.72 3.16
C GLU A 17 -11.29 5.70 1.99
N ARG A 18 -10.77 5.26 0.83
CA ARG A 18 -10.75 6.04 -0.39
C ARG A 18 -11.68 5.40 -1.42
N SER A 19 -12.89 5.91 -1.52
CA SER A 19 -13.83 5.49 -2.56
C SER A 19 -13.33 5.95 -3.93
N THR A 20 -13.19 5.01 -4.86
CA THR A 20 -12.72 5.32 -6.22
C THR A 20 -13.85 5.64 -7.19
N GLY A 21 -15.07 5.21 -6.88
CA GLY A 21 -16.22 5.33 -7.78
C GLY A 21 -16.18 4.40 -8.99
N VAL A 22 -15.15 3.55 -9.11
CA VAL A 22 -15.00 2.64 -10.23
C VAL A 22 -16.03 1.52 -10.15
N LYS A 23 -16.79 1.34 -11.23
CA LYS A 23 -17.84 0.33 -11.36
C LYS A 23 -17.43 -0.75 -12.33
N VAL A 24 -18.08 -1.91 -12.20
CA VAL A 24 -17.94 -3.01 -13.14
C VAL A 24 -18.42 -2.59 -14.53
N ASN A 25 -17.67 -2.98 -15.56
CA ASN A 25 -18.14 -2.94 -16.94
C ASN A 25 -18.11 -4.34 -17.56
N ARG A 26 -18.56 -4.45 -18.83
CA ARG A 26 -18.64 -5.74 -19.53
C ARG A 26 -17.30 -6.46 -19.65
N CYS A 27 -16.18 -5.74 -19.59
CA CYS A 27 -14.84 -6.32 -19.73
C CYS A 27 -14.46 -7.26 -18.59
N VAL A 28 -15.12 -7.15 -17.43
CA VAL A 28 -14.83 -7.95 -16.23
C VAL A 28 -15.94 -8.96 -15.92
N LEU A 29 -16.92 -9.09 -16.80
CA LEU A 29 -18.02 -10.04 -16.67
C LEU A 29 -17.80 -11.23 -17.59
N ASP A 30 -18.21 -12.42 -17.14
CA ASP A 30 -18.31 -13.60 -17.97
C ASP A 30 -19.57 -13.57 -18.85
N THR A 31 -19.81 -14.62 -19.62
CA THR A 31 -20.96 -14.74 -20.51
C THR A 31 -22.31 -14.73 -19.77
N ASP A 32 -22.33 -15.10 -18.49
CA ASP A 32 -23.52 -15.14 -17.65
C ASP A 32 -23.72 -13.82 -16.87
N GLY A 33 -22.86 -12.83 -17.07
CA GLY A 33 -22.92 -11.55 -16.39
C GLY A 33 -22.35 -11.58 -14.96
N THR A 34 -21.65 -12.65 -14.58
CA THR A 34 -20.98 -12.80 -13.28
C THR A 34 -19.58 -12.21 -13.34
N LEU A 35 -19.11 -11.64 -12.22
CA LEU A 35 -17.77 -11.07 -12.13
C LEU A 35 -16.70 -12.13 -12.35
N GLU A 36 -15.82 -11.90 -13.33
CA GLU A 36 -14.65 -12.75 -13.60
C GLU A 36 -13.43 -12.19 -12.88
N TYR A 37 -13.08 -12.80 -11.76
CA TYR A 37 -12.01 -12.31 -10.87
C TYR A 37 -10.65 -12.17 -11.53
N SER A 38 -10.33 -13.05 -12.49
CA SER A 38 -9.06 -12.99 -13.22
C SER A 38 -8.91 -11.69 -14.03
N LYS A 39 -10.02 -11.06 -14.38
CA LYS A 39 -10.06 -9.78 -15.12
C LYS A 39 -10.15 -8.57 -14.23
N LEU A 40 -10.54 -8.73 -12.95
CA LEU A 40 -10.78 -7.60 -12.04
C LEU A 40 -9.51 -6.79 -11.78
N ILE A 41 -8.43 -7.43 -11.36
CA ILE A 41 -7.17 -6.71 -11.05
C ILE A 41 -6.61 -6.02 -12.29
N PRO A 42 -6.47 -6.68 -13.46
CA PRO A 42 -6.07 -6.00 -14.70
C PRO A 42 -6.95 -4.79 -15.05
N TYR A 43 -8.26 -4.91 -14.86
CA TYR A 43 -9.19 -3.81 -15.09
C TYR A 43 -8.92 -2.61 -14.17
N LEU A 44 -8.77 -2.85 -12.87
CA LEU A 44 -8.54 -1.79 -11.89
C LEU A 44 -7.20 -1.08 -12.07
N ILE A 45 -6.13 -1.83 -12.31
CA ILE A 45 -4.79 -1.25 -12.48
C ILE A 45 -4.63 -0.44 -13.76
N ASN A 46 -5.50 -0.66 -14.76
CA ASN A 46 -5.53 0.09 -16.02
C ASN A 46 -6.57 1.22 -16.02
N CYS A 47 -7.29 1.43 -14.93
CA CYS A 47 -8.25 2.52 -14.80
C CYS A 47 -7.51 3.84 -14.53
N SER A 48 -7.48 4.75 -15.52
CA SER A 48 -6.72 5.99 -15.43
C SER A 48 -7.22 6.91 -14.33
N GLU A 49 -8.53 7.06 -14.16
CA GLU A 49 -9.11 7.91 -13.10
C GLU A 49 -8.73 7.40 -11.70
N ARG A 50 -8.72 6.08 -11.53
CA ARG A 50 -8.29 5.43 -10.28
C ARG A 50 -6.82 5.69 -9.99
N ASN A 51 -5.97 5.52 -10.99
CA ASN A 51 -4.54 5.79 -10.87
C ASN A 51 -4.25 7.27 -10.60
N ASP A 52 -4.99 8.18 -11.24
CA ASP A 52 -4.86 9.62 -11.00
C ASP A 52 -5.23 10.00 -9.56
N GLN A 53 -6.26 9.36 -8.98
CA GLN A 53 -6.62 9.55 -7.57
C GLN A 53 -5.50 9.10 -6.64
N ILE A 54 -4.89 7.94 -6.91
CA ILE A 54 -3.76 7.43 -6.12
C ILE A 54 -2.58 8.39 -6.20
N VAL A 55 -2.22 8.81 -7.41
CA VAL A 55 -1.10 9.76 -7.63
C VAL A 55 -1.36 11.09 -6.93
N LYS A 56 -2.60 11.59 -6.96
CA LYS A 56 -2.98 12.80 -6.21
C LYS A 56 -2.75 12.63 -4.72
N ASP A 57 -3.17 11.50 -4.16
CA ASP A 57 -2.96 11.21 -2.73
C ASP A 57 -1.46 11.13 -2.39
N LEU A 58 -0.64 10.55 -3.26
CA LEU A 58 0.81 10.52 -3.10
C LEU A 58 1.42 11.93 -3.12
N LYS A 59 0.99 12.78 -4.04
CA LYS A 59 1.43 14.17 -4.14
C LYS A 59 1.08 14.98 -2.89
N ASP A 60 -0.09 14.74 -2.32
CA ASP A 60 -0.56 15.41 -1.09
C ASP A 60 0.23 14.97 0.15
N ASN A 61 1.00 13.88 0.07
CA ASN A 61 1.77 13.30 1.16
C ASN A 61 3.28 13.28 0.91
N VAL A 62 3.80 14.17 0.08
CA VAL A 62 5.22 14.24 -0.27
C VAL A 62 6.15 14.45 0.92
N GLU A 63 5.68 15.15 1.97
CA GLU A 63 6.43 15.40 3.21
C GLU A 63 6.51 14.15 4.12
N HIS A 64 5.77 13.10 3.77
CA HIS A 64 5.70 11.86 4.53
C HIS A 64 6.57 10.76 3.92
N PHE A 65 6.67 9.64 4.64
CA PHE A 65 7.37 8.44 4.18
C PHE A 65 6.35 7.38 3.81
N ASN A 66 6.24 7.11 2.53
CA ASN A 66 5.12 6.46 1.90
C ASN A 66 5.48 5.04 1.44
N LEU A 67 4.67 4.05 1.84
CA LEU A 67 4.74 2.67 1.37
C LEU A 67 3.54 2.39 0.47
N VAL A 68 3.79 2.11 -0.81
CA VAL A 68 2.75 1.83 -1.82
C VAL A 68 2.80 0.35 -2.17
N LEU A 69 1.71 -0.37 -1.91
CA LEU A 69 1.61 -1.81 -2.13
C LEU A 69 0.57 -2.15 -3.19
N SER A 70 0.98 -2.98 -4.15
CA SER A 70 0.11 -3.53 -5.20
C SER A 70 0.36 -5.01 -5.42
N ASP A 71 -0.64 -5.73 -5.95
CA ASP A 71 -0.48 -7.11 -6.42
C ASP A 71 0.31 -7.22 -7.73
N ARG A 72 0.53 -6.09 -8.43
CA ARG A 72 1.16 -6.08 -9.78
C ARG A 72 2.30 -5.09 -9.85
N LEU A 73 3.47 -5.55 -10.26
CA LEU A 73 4.64 -4.69 -10.49
C LEU A 73 4.39 -3.68 -11.61
N GLU A 74 3.70 -4.08 -12.68
CA GLU A 74 3.32 -3.19 -13.77
C GLU A 74 2.49 -2.00 -13.29
N HIS A 75 1.60 -2.21 -12.31
CA HIS A 75 0.84 -1.14 -11.68
C HIS A 75 1.75 -0.16 -10.93
N LEU A 76 2.69 -0.68 -10.14
CA LEU A 76 3.64 0.14 -9.41
C LEU A 76 4.51 0.98 -10.34
N LYS A 77 5.01 0.39 -11.44
CA LYS A 77 5.78 1.10 -12.47
C LYS A 77 4.96 2.23 -13.09
N ASN A 78 3.70 1.95 -13.44
CA ASN A 78 2.80 2.94 -14.01
C ASN A 78 2.55 4.10 -13.04
N LEU A 79 2.29 3.81 -11.77
CA LEU A 79 2.10 4.85 -10.75
C LEU A 79 3.35 5.71 -10.57
N MET A 80 4.53 5.12 -10.56
CA MET A 80 5.80 5.86 -10.50
C MET A 80 5.97 6.77 -11.73
N ASP A 81 5.66 6.27 -12.91
CA ASP A 81 5.77 7.04 -14.16
C ASP A 81 4.78 8.22 -14.22
N LEU A 82 3.64 8.10 -13.52
CA LEU A 82 2.66 9.18 -13.41
C LEU A 82 3.05 10.24 -12.39
N LEU A 83 4.01 9.98 -11.52
CA LEU A 83 4.52 11.01 -10.60
C LEU A 83 5.28 12.09 -11.37
N PRO A 84 5.17 13.38 -10.94
CA PRO A 84 6.07 14.42 -11.43
C PRO A 84 7.55 14.02 -11.23
N GLU A 85 8.42 14.51 -12.08
CA GLU A 85 9.83 14.12 -12.10
C GLU A 85 10.52 14.33 -10.73
N ASP A 86 10.28 15.46 -10.09
CA ASP A 86 10.83 15.77 -8.77
C ASP A 86 10.42 14.74 -7.69
N LEU A 87 9.19 14.26 -7.73
CA LEU A 87 8.69 13.21 -6.82
C LEU A 87 9.20 11.83 -7.23
N ARG A 88 9.29 11.56 -8.53
CA ARG A 88 9.83 10.29 -9.05
C ARG A 88 11.28 10.09 -8.61
N MET A 89 12.07 11.16 -8.55
CA MET A 89 13.44 11.11 -8.03
C MET A 89 13.51 10.71 -6.55
N GLN A 90 12.43 10.89 -5.79
CA GLN A 90 12.30 10.49 -4.39
C GLN A 90 11.68 9.10 -4.22
N ALA A 91 11.44 8.38 -5.31
CA ALA A 91 10.79 7.08 -5.32
C ALA A 91 11.82 5.97 -5.55
N VAL A 92 11.64 4.85 -4.86
CA VAL A 92 12.35 3.60 -5.08
C VAL A 92 11.36 2.47 -5.20
N MET A 93 11.70 1.44 -5.98
CA MET A 93 10.89 0.24 -6.12
C MET A 93 11.71 -0.98 -5.78
N ILE A 94 11.13 -1.88 -4.99
CA ILE A 94 11.71 -3.20 -4.73
C ILE A 94 10.83 -4.29 -5.35
N ASP A 95 11.49 -5.25 -6.00
CA ASP A 95 10.86 -6.35 -6.70
C ASP A 95 11.32 -7.67 -6.08
N GLY A 96 10.40 -8.62 -5.91
CA GLY A 96 10.70 -9.98 -5.45
C GLY A 96 11.66 -10.75 -6.36
N LYS A 97 11.84 -10.29 -7.62
CA LYS A 97 12.82 -10.85 -8.56
C LYS A 97 14.25 -10.40 -8.28
N MET A 98 14.49 -9.47 -7.38
CA MET A 98 15.82 -9.01 -6.96
C MET A 98 16.52 -10.07 -6.10
N GLN A 99 16.70 -11.29 -6.65
CA GLN A 99 17.30 -12.44 -5.98
C GLN A 99 18.79 -12.60 -6.27
N SER A 100 19.30 -12.01 -7.37
CA SER A 100 20.72 -11.99 -7.68
C SER A 100 21.50 -11.19 -6.63
N LYS A 101 22.81 -11.38 -6.57
CA LYS A 101 23.68 -10.62 -5.65
C LYS A 101 23.52 -9.11 -5.86
N SER A 102 23.54 -8.65 -7.11
CA SER A 102 23.33 -7.24 -7.45
C SER A 102 21.92 -6.75 -7.13
N GLY A 103 20.91 -7.59 -7.36
CA GLY A 103 19.50 -7.29 -7.02
C GLY A 103 19.28 -7.13 -5.53
N ARG A 104 19.87 -8.00 -4.71
CA ARG A 104 19.80 -7.90 -3.24
C ARG A 104 20.49 -6.63 -2.74
N LEU A 105 21.64 -6.27 -3.29
CA LEU A 105 22.32 -5.02 -2.95
C LEU A 105 21.47 -3.79 -3.32
N ALA A 106 20.84 -3.80 -4.49
CA ALA A 106 19.95 -2.73 -4.91
C ALA A 106 18.74 -2.60 -3.98
N ARG A 107 18.17 -3.72 -3.54
CA ARG A 107 17.08 -3.77 -2.55
C ARG A 107 17.50 -3.20 -1.21
N GLU A 108 18.65 -3.62 -0.69
CA GLU A 108 19.20 -3.11 0.57
C GLU A 108 19.46 -1.61 0.50
N LYS A 109 19.99 -1.13 -0.60
CA LYS A 109 20.23 0.30 -0.84
C LYS A 109 18.91 1.10 -0.87
N ALA A 110 17.88 0.56 -1.52
CA ALA A 110 16.57 1.18 -1.56
C ALA A 110 15.96 1.30 -0.15
N ILE A 111 16.02 0.23 0.64
CA ILE A 111 15.54 0.21 2.02
C ILE A 111 16.34 1.20 2.88
N GLU A 112 17.65 1.25 2.75
CA GLU A 112 18.51 2.17 3.49
C GLU A 112 18.21 3.63 3.14
N ASN A 113 17.97 3.94 1.87
CA ASN A 113 17.59 5.28 1.44
C ASN A 113 16.22 5.72 2.01
N MET A 114 15.33 4.78 2.27
CA MET A 114 14.10 5.06 3.00
C MET A 114 14.36 5.25 4.49
N ARG A 115 15.21 4.42 5.11
CA ARG A 115 15.56 4.53 6.54
C ARG A 115 16.21 5.86 6.89
N ASN A 116 17.10 6.35 6.05
CA ASN A 116 17.83 7.60 6.29
C ASN A 116 17.09 8.85 5.81
N GLY A 117 15.89 8.71 5.26
CA GLY A 117 15.06 9.83 4.81
C GLY A 117 15.46 10.44 3.48
N LYS A 118 16.38 9.84 2.73
CA LYS A 118 16.77 10.33 1.39
C LYS A 118 15.71 10.10 0.34
N LYS A 119 14.86 9.08 0.52
CA LYS A 119 13.74 8.77 -0.36
C LYS A 119 12.44 8.79 0.43
N HIS A 120 11.35 9.19 -0.22
CA HIS A 120 10.05 9.40 0.40
C HIS A 120 8.97 8.41 -0.06
N PHE A 121 9.18 7.68 -1.15
CA PHE A 121 8.22 6.74 -1.71
C PHE A 121 8.86 5.39 -1.94
N LEU A 122 8.33 4.35 -1.29
CA LEU A 122 8.72 2.97 -1.51
C LEU A 122 7.56 2.22 -2.17
N PHE A 123 7.79 1.73 -3.38
CA PHE A 123 6.84 0.92 -4.13
C PHE A 123 7.25 -0.54 -4.03
N ALA A 124 6.34 -1.40 -3.59
CA ALA A 124 6.60 -2.82 -3.40
C ALA A 124 5.36 -3.68 -3.65
N SER A 125 5.55 -4.96 -3.92
CA SER A 125 4.46 -5.92 -3.90
C SER A 125 4.06 -6.25 -2.46
N TYR A 126 2.81 -6.70 -2.26
CA TYR A 126 2.33 -7.13 -0.93
C TYR A 126 3.22 -8.22 -0.29
N GLY A 127 3.76 -9.13 -1.12
CA GLY A 127 4.63 -10.20 -0.63
C GLY A 127 5.90 -9.67 0.05
N LEU A 128 6.45 -8.59 -0.46
CA LEU A 128 7.67 -7.98 0.10
C LEU A 128 7.43 -7.27 1.45
N ALA A 129 6.21 -6.82 1.71
CA ALA A 129 5.86 -6.26 3.02
C ALA A 129 5.92 -7.30 4.14
N LYS A 130 5.79 -8.60 3.81
CA LYS A 130 5.97 -9.71 4.75
C LYS A 130 7.43 -9.93 5.16
N GLU A 131 8.37 -9.65 4.27
CA GLU A 131 9.77 -10.06 4.37
C GLU A 131 10.67 -9.11 5.16
N GLY A 132 10.10 -8.37 6.12
CA GLY A 132 10.92 -7.62 7.06
C GLY A 132 11.37 -6.24 6.59
N LEU A 133 10.44 -5.45 6.06
CA LEU A 133 10.67 -4.02 5.84
C LEU A 133 10.73 -3.29 7.19
N ASP A 134 11.92 -3.18 7.77
CA ASP A 134 12.12 -2.43 9.00
C ASP A 134 12.55 -0.99 8.70
N ILE A 135 11.54 -0.15 8.48
CA ILE A 135 11.71 1.28 8.20
C ILE A 135 10.79 2.05 9.16
N PRO A 136 11.24 2.34 10.38
CA PRO A 136 10.37 2.91 11.43
C PRO A 136 9.73 4.23 11.09
N ARG A 137 10.33 5.04 10.21
CA ARG A 137 9.78 6.34 9.81
C ARG A 137 8.59 6.26 8.86
N LEU A 138 8.29 5.09 8.26
CA LEU A 138 7.12 4.93 7.40
C LEU A 138 5.84 5.31 8.16
N ASP A 139 5.08 6.26 7.62
CA ASP A 139 3.88 6.80 8.25
C ASP A 139 2.66 6.86 7.33
N ARG A 140 2.84 6.53 6.06
CA ARG A 140 1.75 6.44 5.09
C ARG A 140 1.81 5.12 4.34
N LEU A 141 0.68 4.41 4.30
CA LEU A 141 0.50 3.14 3.60
C LEU A 141 -0.64 3.27 2.59
N TYR A 142 -0.42 2.76 1.38
CA TYR A 142 -1.41 2.78 0.29
C TYR A 142 -1.65 1.36 -0.19
N LEU A 143 -2.85 0.84 0.03
CA LEU A 143 -3.29 -0.46 -0.46
C LEU A 143 -4.00 -0.25 -1.80
N VAL A 144 -3.24 -0.23 -2.90
CA VAL A 144 -3.71 0.27 -4.19
C VAL A 144 -4.41 -0.78 -5.06
N THR A 145 -4.36 -2.05 -4.67
CA THR A 145 -5.19 -3.12 -5.24
C THR A 145 -5.96 -3.84 -4.14
N PRO A 146 -7.18 -4.36 -4.43
CA PRO A 146 -7.93 -5.16 -3.47
C PRO A 146 -7.10 -6.35 -2.95
N LYS A 147 -7.12 -6.59 -1.65
CA LYS A 147 -6.40 -7.69 -1.01
C LYS A 147 -7.32 -8.48 -0.11
N LYS A 148 -7.36 -9.80 -0.35
CA LYS A 148 -8.16 -10.75 0.42
C LYS A 148 -7.39 -11.35 1.59
N ASP A 149 -6.08 -11.47 1.48
CA ASP A 149 -5.23 -12.03 2.54
C ASP A 149 -5.11 -11.03 3.70
N TYR A 150 -5.94 -11.21 4.70
CA TYR A 150 -6.01 -10.30 5.85
C TYR A 150 -4.75 -10.33 6.72
N ALA A 151 -4.02 -11.44 6.75
CA ALA A 151 -2.74 -11.51 7.44
C ALA A 151 -1.72 -10.58 6.79
N VAL A 152 -1.67 -10.56 5.45
CA VAL A 152 -0.82 -9.62 4.69
C VAL A 152 -1.21 -8.18 4.96
N VAL A 153 -2.51 -7.88 4.97
CA VAL A 153 -3.03 -6.53 5.25
C VAL A 153 -2.63 -6.09 6.66
N THR A 154 -2.83 -6.93 7.67
CA THR A 154 -2.47 -6.63 9.07
C THR A 154 -0.97 -6.43 9.23
N GLN A 155 -0.15 -7.26 8.60
CA GLN A 155 1.32 -7.12 8.60
C GLN A 155 1.74 -5.81 7.93
N SER A 156 1.11 -5.45 6.81
CA SER A 156 1.39 -4.21 6.09
C SER A 156 1.09 -2.98 6.95
N VAL A 157 -0.06 -2.97 7.62
CA VAL A 157 -0.43 -1.92 8.59
C VAL A 157 0.60 -1.83 9.72
N GLY A 158 1.09 -2.95 10.21
CA GLY A 158 2.14 -3.00 11.22
C GLY A 158 3.43 -2.31 10.81
N ARG A 159 3.72 -2.22 9.50
CA ARG A 159 4.93 -1.53 8.99
C ARG A 159 4.93 -0.03 9.24
N ILE A 160 3.76 0.59 9.34
CA ILE A 160 3.65 2.03 9.62
C ILE A 160 3.24 2.34 11.06
N ALA A 161 3.05 1.32 11.89
CA ALA A 161 2.62 1.48 13.28
C ALA A 161 3.77 1.77 14.26
N ARG A 162 5.02 1.65 13.85
CA ARG A 162 6.17 1.85 14.73
C ARG A 162 6.35 3.33 15.08
N ASN A 163 6.68 3.59 16.35
CA ASN A 163 7.08 4.92 16.77
C ASN A 163 8.44 5.29 16.19
N PHE A 164 8.58 6.55 15.84
CA PHE A 164 9.83 7.14 15.36
C PHE A 164 9.87 8.60 15.78
N ASP A 165 11.05 9.10 16.12
CA ASP A 165 11.22 10.48 16.56
C ASP A 165 10.77 11.48 15.47
N GLY A 166 9.86 12.39 15.86
CA GLY A 166 9.22 13.35 14.95
C GLY A 166 8.02 12.82 14.17
N LYS A 167 7.70 11.53 14.26
CA LYS A 167 6.52 10.95 13.62
C LYS A 167 5.26 11.30 14.41
N GLN A 168 4.30 11.97 13.74
CA GLN A 168 3.09 12.51 14.36
C GLN A 168 1.93 11.51 14.35
N ASP A 169 1.73 10.81 13.23
CA ASP A 169 0.62 9.90 12.99
C ASP A 169 0.99 8.81 11.99
N ALA A 170 0.10 7.86 11.81
CA ALA A 170 0.20 6.83 10.80
C ALA A 170 -1.16 6.64 10.13
N ILE A 171 -1.20 6.75 8.80
CA ILE A 171 -2.43 6.66 8.01
C ILE A 171 -2.28 5.60 6.93
N CYS A 172 -3.27 4.71 6.85
CA CYS A 172 -3.42 3.72 5.78
C CYS A 172 -4.56 4.15 4.85
N PHE A 173 -4.26 4.35 3.57
CA PHE A 173 -5.24 4.60 2.52
C PHE A 173 -5.67 3.26 1.91
N ASP A 174 -6.93 2.92 2.09
CA ASP A 174 -7.54 1.71 1.54
C ASP A 174 -8.50 2.11 0.41
N TYR A 175 -8.12 1.76 -0.84
CA TYR A 175 -8.90 2.12 -2.04
C TYR A 175 -10.01 1.11 -2.25
N VAL A 176 -11.24 1.59 -2.19
CA VAL A 176 -12.46 0.77 -2.29
C VAL A 176 -13.22 1.15 -3.55
N ASP A 177 -13.33 0.20 -4.47
CA ASP A 177 -14.06 0.38 -5.71
C ASP A 177 -15.57 0.15 -5.50
N ASP A 178 -16.40 0.84 -6.32
CA ASP A 178 -17.86 0.71 -6.25
C ASP A 178 -18.33 -0.58 -6.96
N ILE A 179 -17.80 -1.68 -6.46
CA ILE A 179 -18.05 -3.05 -6.90
C ILE A 179 -18.41 -3.84 -5.64
N GLN A 180 -19.55 -4.55 -5.65
CA GLN A 180 -20.05 -5.26 -4.47
C GLN A 180 -18.99 -6.19 -3.86
N PHE A 181 -18.23 -6.88 -4.68
CA PHE A 181 -17.14 -7.74 -4.23
C PHE A 181 -16.07 -6.96 -3.46
N CYS A 182 -15.64 -5.82 -3.98
CA CYS A 182 -14.64 -4.96 -3.34
C CYS A 182 -15.16 -4.37 -2.03
N GLN A 183 -16.42 -3.96 -1.99
CA GLN A 183 -17.08 -3.45 -0.79
C GLN A 183 -17.19 -4.53 0.29
N ASN A 184 -17.52 -5.75 -0.09
CA ASN A 184 -17.59 -6.89 0.84
C ASN A 184 -16.23 -7.25 1.41
N GLN A 185 -15.18 -7.23 0.59
CA GLN A 185 -13.80 -7.42 1.06
C GLN A 185 -13.39 -6.32 2.04
N PHE A 186 -13.72 -5.07 1.75
CA PHE A 186 -13.41 -3.96 2.65
C PHE A 186 -14.14 -4.10 4.01
N LYS A 187 -15.41 -4.50 4.02
CA LYS A 187 -16.13 -4.79 5.28
C LYS A 187 -15.38 -5.82 6.13
N ARG A 188 -14.85 -6.87 5.52
CA ARG A 188 -14.04 -7.88 6.20
C ARG A 188 -12.70 -7.31 6.68
N ARG A 189 -12.02 -6.50 5.85
CA ARG A 189 -10.79 -5.81 6.27
C ARG A 189 -11.03 -4.92 7.49
N LYS A 190 -12.15 -4.20 7.56
CA LYS A 190 -12.50 -3.39 8.73
C LYS A 190 -12.52 -4.19 10.03
N THR A 191 -13.03 -5.41 10.01
CA THR A 191 -13.00 -6.30 11.17
C THR A 191 -11.57 -6.59 11.63
N HIS A 192 -10.67 -6.85 10.68
CA HIS A 192 -9.25 -7.09 10.98
C HIS A 192 -8.53 -5.82 11.43
N TYR A 193 -8.85 -4.67 10.87
CA TYR A 193 -8.33 -3.38 11.32
C TYR A 193 -8.72 -3.09 12.77
N ARG A 194 -9.97 -3.34 13.15
CA ARG A 194 -10.42 -3.17 14.55
C ARG A 194 -9.68 -4.10 15.49
N LYS A 195 -9.51 -5.37 15.13
CA LYS A 195 -8.72 -6.34 15.92
C LYS A 195 -7.27 -5.92 16.08
N ALA A 196 -6.69 -5.25 15.09
CA ALA A 196 -5.34 -4.71 15.13
C ALA A 196 -5.23 -3.37 15.88
N GLY A 197 -6.33 -2.86 16.42
CA GLY A 197 -6.35 -1.60 17.17
C GLY A 197 -6.32 -0.34 16.31
N CYS A 198 -6.65 -0.44 15.02
CA CYS A 198 -6.70 0.73 14.14
C CYS A 198 -7.89 1.63 14.45
N ILE A 199 -7.74 2.91 14.11
CA ILE A 199 -8.82 3.91 14.15
C ILE A 199 -9.51 3.91 12.78
N LEU A 200 -10.82 3.72 12.77
CA LEU A 200 -11.64 3.73 11.56
C LEU A 200 -12.37 5.06 11.38
#